data_2f4ba842fde38d03922ff58fc796519a
#
_entry.id   2f4ba842fde38d03922ff58fc796519a
#
_cell.length_a   1.000
_cell.length_b   1.000
_cell.length_c   1.000
_cell.angle_alpha   90.00
_cell.angle_beta   90.00
_cell.angle_gamma   90.00
#
_symmetry.space_group_name_H-M   'P 1'
#
loop_
_entity.id
_entity.type
_entity.pdbx_description
1 polymer ?
#
loop_
_entity_poly.entity_id
_entity_poly.type
_entity_poly.pdbx_seq_one_letter_code
_entity_poly.pdbx_strand_id
1 'polypeptide(L)'
;MIGFLPKTLEVSGKEYPIRTDFRTVLVIFQALNDPELEETEKAMVILQSLYEEIPPDLQEALDKAAWFMDGGQTHKGNEKPVMDWEQDEQMIFSAVNKVAGYETRTIDYLHWWSFLGLFNEIGEGLFSTVVNIRRKRNAGKKLDKTEQEFYKRNREIVNLKKRLSKEEQQALDEVNKLLGR
;
A
#
# COMPACT_ATOMS: atom_id res chain seq x y z
N MET A 1 11.14 22.91 -1.87
CA MET A 1 11.38 23.62 -3.15
C MET A 1 10.32 23.20 -4.16
N ILE A 2 9.65 24.14 -4.82
CA ILE A 2 8.59 23.81 -5.80
C ILE A 2 9.21 23.13 -7.04
N GLY A 3 8.63 22.03 -7.52
CA GLY A 3 9.05 21.34 -8.73
C GLY A 3 10.21 20.34 -8.56
N PHE A 4 10.67 20.11 -7.34
CA PHE A 4 11.72 19.11 -7.07
C PHE A 4 11.16 17.91 -6.31
N LEU A 5 11.58 16.73 -6.74
CA LEU A 5 11.27 15.48 -6.05
C LEU A 5 12.38 15.19 -5.02
N PRO A 6 12.06 14.84 -3.77
CA PRO A 6 13.05 14.55 -2.74
C PRO A 6 13.89 13.32 -3.11
N LYS A 7 15.20 13.44 -3.00
CA LYS A 7 16.16 12.32 -3.17
C LYS A 7 16.95 12.04 -1.91
N THR A 8 16.77 12.90 -0.92
CA THR A 8 17.38 12.81 0.42
C THR A 8 16.33 13.10 1.46
N LEU A 9 16.54 12.64 2.67
CA LEU A 9 15.78 13.01 3.86
C LEU A 9 16.72 13.58 4.91
N GLU A 10 16.33 14.69 5.52
CA GLU A 10 17.10 15.30 6.61
C GLU A 10 16.76 14.61 7.92
N VAL A 11 17.79 14.07 8.57
CA VAL A 11 17.72 13.45 9.91
C VAL A 11 18.81 14.04 10.76
N SER A 12 18.44 14.63 11.90
CA SER A 12 19.37 15.30 12.85
C SER A 12 20.28 16.33 12.17
N GLY A 13 19.71 17.10 11.21
CA GLY A 13 20.43 18.17 10.49
C GLY A 13 21.39 17.68 9.41
N LYS A 14 21.40 16.38 9.07
CA LYS A 14 22.21 15.79 8.00
C LYS A 14 21.30 15.18 6.93
N GLU A 15 21.62 15.41 5.66
CA GLU A 15 20.94 14.82 4.50
C GLU A 15 21.41 13.38 4.26
N TYR A 16 20.46 12.46 4.15
CA TYR A 16 20.69 11.05 3.86
C TYR A 16 20.05 10.67 2.52
N PRO A 17 20.82 10.16 1.54
CA PRO A 17 20.28 9.67 0.27
C PRO A 17 19.27 8.52 0.48
N ILE A 18 18.21 8.54 -0.34
CA ILE A 18 17.18 7.52 -0.30
C ILE A 18 16.92 6.91 -1.68
N ARG A 19 16.45 5.67 -1.68
CA ARG A 19 16.00 4.95 -2.88
C ARG A 19 14.56 5.36 -3.18
N THR A 20 14.39 6.15 -4.23
CA THR A 20 13.12 6.83 -4.53
C THR A 20 12.27 6.13 -5.59
N ASP A 21 12.70 4.99 -6.14
CA ASP A 21 11.89 4.22 -7.08
C ASP A 21 10.63 3.68 -6.39
N PHE A 22 9.50 3.73 -7.08
CA PHE A 22 8.21 3.31 -6.51
C PHE A 22 8.21 1.85 -6.04
N ARG A 23 9.00 0.97 -6.69
CA ARG A 23 9.08 -0.44 -6.32
C ARG A 23 9.66 -0.62 -4.92
N THR A 24 10.61 0.24 -4.53
CA THR A 24 11.17 0.23 -3.18
C THR A 24 10.07 0.44 -2.14
N VAL A 25 9.19 1.41 -2.36
CA VAL A 25 8.11 1.70 -1.42
C VAL A 25 7.04 0.59 -1.44
N LEU A 26 6.74 0.02 -2.59
CA LEU A 26 5.81 -1.12 -2.67
C LEU A 26 6.34 -2.35 -1.91
N VAL A 27 7.65 -2.63 -1.95
CA VAL A 27 8.28 -3.70 -1.15
C VAL A 27 8.15 -3.39 0.34
N ILE A 28 8.34 -2.14 0.75
CA ILE A 28 8.13 -1.73 2.14
C ILE A 28 6.67 -1.99 2.57
N PHE A 29 5.68 -1.58 1.77
CA PHE A 29 4.27 -1.84 2.09
C PHE A 29 3.94 -3.33 2.15
N GLN A 30 4.57 -4.16 1.31
CA GLN A 30 4.43 -5.62 1.38
C GLN A 30 4.91 -6.13 2.75
N ALA A 31 6.10 -5.71 3.19
CA ALA A 31 6.65 -6.09 4.49
C ALA A 31 5.81 -5.57 5.67
N LEU A 32 5.30 -4.33 5.59
CA LEU A 32 4.43 -3.76 6.63
C LEU A 32 3.12 -4.55 6.81
N ASN A 33 2.64 -5.17 5.74
CA ASN A 33 1.44 -6.00 5.74
C ASN A 33 1.73 -7.48 6.03
N ASP A 34 2.98 -7.88 6.21
CA ASP A 34 3.35 -9.26 6.52
C ASP A 34 3.06 -9.56 7.99
N PRO A 35 2.15 -10.51 8.31
CA PRO A 35 1.83 -10.88 9.68
C PRO A 35 2.93 -11.72 10.36
N GLU A 36 3.91 -12.23 9.62
CA GLU A 36 5.05 -12.99 10.17
C GLU A 36 6.15 -12.07 10.71
N LEU A 37 6.17 -10.79 10.32
CA LEU A 37 7.16 -9.83 10.75
C LEU A 37 6.71 -9.08 12.01
N GLU A 38 7.62 -9.01 12.99
CA GLU A 38 7.43 -8.17 14.16
C GLU A 38 7.61 -6.67 13.83
N GLU A 39 7.08 -5.79 14.66
CA GLU A 39 7.16 -4.32 14.44
C GLU A 39 8.61 -3.81 14.34
N THR A 40 9.54 -4.43 15.07
CA THR A 40 10.97 -4.12 15.00
C THR A 40 11.58 -4.55 13.67
N GLU A 41 11.17 -5.69 13.13
CA GLU A 41 11.60 -6.17 11.82
C GLU A 41 11.05 -5.29 10.69
N LYS A 42 9.77 -4.91 10.76
CA LYS A 42 9.15 -3.97 9.84
C LYS A 42 9.86 -2.62 9.82
N ALA A 43 10.20 -2.08 11.00
CA ALA A 43 10.98 -0.85 11.11
C ALA A 43 12.34 -0.98 10.43
N MET A 44 13.03 -2.11 10.63
CA MET A 44 14.32 -2.37 9.97
C MET A 44 14.18 -2.51 8.44
N VAL A 45 13.10 -3.12 7.95
CA VAL A 45 12.83 -3.21 6.51
C VAL A 45 12.65 -1.80 5.91
N ILE A 46 11.91 -0.89 6.59
CA ILE A 46 11.78 0.49 6.13
C ILE A 46 13.15 1.14 6.00
N LEU A 47 13.96 1.10 7.06
CA LEU A 47 15.25 1.77 7.11
C LEU A 47 16.23 1.21 6.06
N GLN A 48 16.35 -0.11 5.96
CA GLN A 48 17.28 -0.78 5.05
C GLN A 48 16.85 -0.64 3.58
N SER A 49 15.55 -0.66 3.31
CA SER A 49 15.04 -0.53 1.95
C SER A 49 15.10 0.91 1.44
N LEU A 50 14.71 1.87 2.26
CA LEU A 50 14.59 3.25 1.84
C LEU A 50 15.93 3.99 1.84
N TYR A 51 16.70 3.93 2.93
CA TYR A 51 17.96 4.67 3.06
C TYR A 51 19.12 3.92 2.39
N GLU A 52 20.04 4.66 1.76
CA GLU A 52 21.31 4.08 1.29
C GLU A 52 22.27 3.83 2.46
N GLU A 53 22.27 4.73 3.44
CA GLU A 53 22.97 4.63 4.73
C GLU A 53 21.98 4.90 5.84
N ILE A 54 21.82 3.98 6.79
CA ILE A 54 20.85 4.13 7.88
C ILE A 54 21.30 5.26 8.82
N PRO A 55 20.43 6.29 9.04
CA PRO A 55 20.74 7.35 10.00
C PRO A 55 20.86 6.83 11.43
N PRO A 56 21.67 7.45 12.31
CA PRO A 56 21.84 7.03 13.69
C PRO A 56 20.59 7.29 14.55
N ASP A 57 19.81 8.32 14.28
CA ASP A 57 18.51 8.57 14.91
C ASP A 57 17.41 7.80 14.15
N LEU A 58 17.17 6.56 14.63
CA LEU A 58 16.24 5.65 13.97
C LEU A 58 14.78 6.14 14.04
N GLN A 59 14.40 6.81 15.13
CA GLN A 59 13.03 7.29 15.29
C GLN A 59 12.75 8.44 14.30
N GLU A 60 13.62 9.44 14.24
CA GLU A 60 13.46 10.52 13.26
C GLU A 60 13.53 9.99 11.83
N ALA A 61 14.43 9.02 11.57
CA ALA A 61 14.53 8.39 10.26
C ALA A 61 13.21 7.68 9.84
N LEU A 62 12.55 6.98 10.76
CA LEU A 62 11.25 6.35 10.50
C LEU A 62 10.16 7.39 10.26
N ASP A 63 10.13 8.48 11.03
CA ASP A 63 9.16 9.56 10.85
C ASP A 63 9.32 10.24 9.47
N LYS A 64 10.57 10.47 9.04
CA LYS A 64 10.87 11.02 7.72
C LYS A 64 10.54 10.02 6.58
N ALA A 65 10.81 8.73 6.81
CA ALA A 65 10.43 7.67 5.86
C ALA A 65 8.90 7.61 5.69
N ALA A 66 8.14 7.66 6.77
CA ALA A 66 6.68 7.72 6.73
C ALA A 66 6.19 8.94 5.94
N TRP A 67 6.74 10.14 6.23
CA TRP A 67 6.44 11.35 5.48
C TRP A 67 6.72 11.19 3.98
N PHE A 68 7.85 10.58 3.59
CA PHE A 68 8.17 10.33 2.19
C PHE A 68 7.20 9.35 1.53
N MET A 69 6.87 8.24 2.23
CA MET A 69 5.93 7.24 1.73
C MET A 69 4.52 7.80 1.57
N ASP A 70 4.11 8.75 2.41
CA ASP A 70 2.81 9.43 2.32
C ASP A 70 2.79 10.59 1.30
N GLY A 71 3.80 10.70 0.45
CA GLY A 71 3.85 11.76 -0.59
C GLY A 71 4.04 13.17 -0.03
N GLY A 72 4.68 13.31 1.13
CA GLY A 72 4.90 14.59 1.81
C GLY A 72 3.70 15.09 2.62
N GLN A 73 2.69 14.24 2.82
CA GLN A 73 1.50 14.56 3.62
C GLN A 73 1.58 13.92 5.00
N THR A 74 0.92 14.53 5.98
CA THR A 74 0.73 13.94 7.30
C THR A 74 -0.68 13.36 7.37
N HIS A 75 -0.82 12.05 7.23
CA HIS A 75 -2.10 11.39 7.40
C HIS A 75 -2.39 11.17 8.90
N LYS A 76 -3.54 11.68 9.33
CA LYS A 76 -4.10 11.38 10.66
C LYS A 76 -5.40 10.63 10.42
N GLY A 77 -5.38 9.31 10.50
CA GLY A 77 -6.62 8.56 10.39
C GLY A 77 -6.45 7.06 10.63
N ASN A 78 -7.37 6.51 11.41
CA ASN A 78 -7.50 5.08 11.69
C ASN A 78 -8.64 4.50 10.84
N GLU A 79 -8.68 4.82 9.55
CA GLU A 79 -9.72 4.32 8.66
C GLU A 79 -9.43 2.86 8.29
N LYS A 80 -10.50 2.05 8.18
CA LYS A 80 -10.37 0.68 7.69
C LYS A 80 -9.81 0.69 6.26
N PRO A 81 -8.84 -0.18 5.94
CA PRO A 81 -8.24 -0.21 4.62
C PRO A 81 -9.30 -0.49 3.54
N VAL A 82 -9.22 0.26 2.45
CA VAL A 82 -10.09 0.12 1.28
C VAL A 82 -9.37 -0.47 0.07
N MET A 83 -8.06 -0.67 0.19
CA MET A 83 -7.19 -1.29 -0.79
C MET A 83 -6.03 -2.01 -0.13
N ASP A 84 -5.38 -2.87 -0.87
CA ASP A 84 -4.13 -3.54 -0.50
C ASP A 84 -3.23 -3.58 -1.75
N TRP A 85 -1.99 -3.09 -1.63
CA TRP A 85 -1.08 -2.96 -2.77
C TRP A 85 -0.80 -4.28 -3.49
N GLU A 86 -0.75 -5.39 -2.76
CA GLU A 86 -0.46 -6.71 -3.31
C GLU A 86 -1.73 -7.42 -3.80
N GLN A 87 -2.80 -7.44 -2.99
CA GLN A 87 -4.04 -8.11 -3.38
C GLN A 87 -4.71 -7.42 -4.58
N ASP A 88 -4.59 -6.10 -4.68
CA ASP A 88 -5.19 -5.29 -5.75
C ASP A 88 -4.20 -4.96 -6.87
N GLU A 89 -2.98 -5.51 -6.85
CA GLU A 89 -1.87 -5.17 -7.75
C GLU A 89 -2.31 -5.03 -9.21
N GLN A 90 -2.98 -6.04 -9.76
CA GLN A 90 -3.39 -6.05 -11.16
C GLN A 90 -4.38 -4.93 -11.49
N MET A 91 -5.31 -4.62 -10.59
CA MET A 91 -6.26 -3.54 -10.80
C MET A 91 -5.58 -2.18 -10.67
N ILE A 92 -4.67 -2.03 -9.72
CA ILE A 92 -3.89 -0.80 -9.51
C ILE A 92 -3.04 -0.51 -10.74
N PHE A 93 -2.21 -1.46 -11.18
CA PHE A 93 -1.33 -1.23 -12.33
C PHE A 93 -2.12 -1.05 -13.64
N SER A 94 -3.23 -1.77 -13.83
CA SER A 94 -4.11 -1.51 -14.96
C SER A 94 -4.65 -0.08 -14.97
N ALA A 95 -5.04 0.44 -13.79
CA ALA A 95 -5.57 1.79 -13.66
C ALA A 95 -4.47 2.85 -13.79
N VAL A 96 -3.32 2.66 -13.14
CA VAL A 96 -2.15 3.56 -13.24
C VAL A 96 -1.64 3.63 -14.68
N ASN A 97 -1.49 2.50 -15.37
CA ASN A 97 -1.03 2.44 -16.76
C ASN A 97 -1.99 3.16 -17.72
N LYS A 98 -3.30 3.11 -17.44
CA LYS A 98 -4.29 3.87 -18.20
C LYS A 98 -4.04 5.39 -18.08
N VAL A 99 -3.69 5.86 -16.88
CA VAL A 99 -3.37 7.28 -16.64
C VAL A 99 -2.02 7.64 -17.26
N ALA A 100 -1.01 6.80 -17.08
CA ALA A 100 0.34 7.01 -17.59
C ALA A 100 0.42 6.96 -19.11
N GLY A 101 -0.45 6.17 -19.78
CA GLY A 101 -0.38 5.90 -21.20
C GLY A 101 0.68 4.86 -21.61
N TYR A 102 1.33 4.22 -20.64
CA TYR A 102 2.32 3.15 -20.84
C TYR A 102 2.34 2.17 -19.67
N GLU A 103 3.04 1.05 -19.83
CA GLU A 103 3.23 0.05 -18.78
C GLU A 103 4.32 0.51 -17.79
N THR A 104 3.91 0.98 -16.62
CA THR A 104 4.81 1.57 -15.61
C THR A 104 5.80 0.55 -15.01
N ARG A 105 5.49 -0.73 -15.05
CA ARG A 105 6.38 -1.80 -14.55
C ARG A 105 7.58 -2.10 -15.46
N THR A 106 7.54 -1.63 -16.73
CA THR A 106 8.60 -1.90 -17.70
C THR A 106 9.66 -0.82 -17.81
N ILE A 107 9.43 0.34 -17.19
CA ILE A 107 10.42 1.44 -17.20
C ILE A 107 11.48 1.22 -16.13
N ASP A 108 12.69 1.71 -16.39
CA ASP A 108 13.84 1.49 -15.50
C ASP A 108 13.69 2.20 -14.15
N TYR A 109 13.04 3.39 -14.14
CA TYR A 109 12.88 4.20 -12.94
C TYR A 109 11.63 5.08 -13.02
N LEU A 110 10.89 5.12 -11.90
CA LEU A 110 9.82 6.10 -11.67
C LEU A 110 9.85 6.49 -10.19
N HIS A 111 10.07 7.78 -9.94
CA HIS A 111 10.05 8.30 -8.57
C HIS A 111 8.70 8.02 -7.89
N TRP A 112 8.73 7.63 -6.62
CA TRP A 112 7.54 7.29 -5.83
C TRP A 112 6.44 8.35 -5.90
N TRP A 113 6.79 9.62 -5.73
CA TRP A 113 5.80 10.71 -5.78
C TRP A 113 5.20 10.91 -7.18
N SER A 114 5.95 10.62 -8.22
CA SER A 114 5.40 10.61 -9.59
C SER A 114 4.41 9.46 -9.78
N PHE A 115 4.75 8.28 -9.24
CA PHE A 115 3.82 7.14 -9.24
C PHE A 115 2.54 7.45 -8.42
N LEU A 116 2.67 8.07 -7.24
CA LEU A 116 1.52 8.51 -6.44
C LEU A 116 0.67 9.53 -7.18
N GLY A 117 1.29 10.45 -7.95
CA GLY A 117 0.57 11.38 -8.81
C GLY A 117 -0.32 10.65 -9.82
N LEU A 118 0.25 9.67 -10.53
CA LEU A 118 -0.52 8.84 -11.47
C LEU A 118 -1.63 8.04 -10.74
N PHE A 119 -1.33 7.50 -9.58
CA PHE A 119 -2.29 6.76 -8.77
C PHE A 119 -3.47 7.64 -8.29
N ASN A 120 -3.20 8.86 -7.88
CA ASN A 120 -4.23 9.80 -7.41
C ASN A 120 -5.14 10.29 -8.55
N GLU A 121 -4.67 10.28 -9.80
CA GLU A 121 -5.43 10.64 -10.99
C GLU A 121 -6.25 9.47 -11.57
N ILE A 122 -6.29 8.31 -10.90
CA ILE A 122 -7.12 7.18 -11.32
C ILE A 122 -8.59 7.60 -11.31
N GLY A 123 -9.17 7.68 -12.50
CA GLY A 123 -10.58 7.97 -12.71
C GLY A 123 -11.49 6.74 -12.60
N GLU A 124 -12.61 6.77 -13.34
CA GLU A 124 -13.56 5.66 -13.37
C GLU A 124 -12.97 4.38 -13.98
N GLY A 125 -13.24 3.25 -13.31
CA GLY A 125 -12.78 1.93 -13.72
C GLY A 125 -13.03 0.86 -12.67
N LEU A 126 -12.48 -0.33 -12.92
CA LEU A 126 -12.64 -1.47 -12.02
C LEU A 126 -12.12 -1.17 -10.62
N PHE A 127 -10.89 -0.64 -10.52
CA PHE A 127 -10.26 -0.33 -9.23
C PHE A 127 -11.09 0.66 -8.40
N SER A 128 -11.48 1.79 -9.00
CA SER A 128 -12.29 2.80 -8.31
C SER A 128 -13.66 2.28 -7.90
N THR A 129 -14.29 1.42 -8.70
CA THR A 129 -15.56 0.76 -8.36
C THR A 129 -15.38 -0.14 -7.13
N VAL A 130 -14.35 -0.97 -7.10
CA VAL A 130 -14.04 -1.86 -5.97
C VAL A 130 -13.77 -1.06 -4.69
N VAL A 131 -12.91 -0.02 -4.77
CA VAL A 131 -12.58 0.86 -3.64
C VAL A 131 -13.84 1.57 -3.10
N ASN A 132 -14.70 2.08 -3.98
CA ASN A 132 -15.95 2.74 -3.57
C ASN A 132 -16.90 1.79 -2.85
N ILE A 133 -17.06 0.56 -3.33
CA ILE A 133 -17.90 -0.45 -2.66
C ILE A 133 -17.33 -0.80 -1.29
N ARG A 134 -16.00 -1.01 -1.18
CA ARG A 134 -15.33 -1.27 0.10
C ARG A 134 -15.52 -0.11 1.08
N ARG A 135 -15.34 1.14 0.62
CA ARG A 135 -15.54 2.35 1.44
C ARG A 135 -16.97 2.46 1.96
N LYS A 136 -17.96 2.24 1.12
CA LYS A 136 -19.38 2.24 1.54
C LYS A 136 -19.64 1.14 2.58
N ARG A 137 -19.13 -0.07 2.37
CA ARG A 137 -19.29 -1.19 3.30
C ARG A 137 -18.60 -0.94 4.64
N ASN A 138 -17.37 -0.42 4.62
CA ASN A 138 -16.64 -0.05 5.85
C ASN A 138 -17.39 1.01 6.67
N ALA A 139 -18.07 1.93 5.99
CA ALA A 139 -18.90 2.97 6.60
C ALA A 139 -20.33 2.50 6.95
N GLY A 140 -20.69 1.23 6.73
CA GLY A 140 -22.05 0.74 6.96
C GLY A 140 -23.12 1.31 6.03
N LYS A 141 -22.71 1.94 4.92
CA LYS A 141 -23.64 2.53 3.95
C LYS A 141 -24.23 1.45 3.02
N LYS A 142 -25.50 1.66 2.63
CA LYS A 142 -26.17 0.77 1.67
C LYS A 142 -25.58 0.94 0.27
N LEU A 143 -25.36 -0.18 -0.41
CA LEU A 143 -25.03 -0.22 -1.83
C LEU A 143 -26.30 -0.03 -2.66
N ASP A 144 -26.20 0.67 -3.79
CA ASP A 144 -27.27 0.72 -4.78
C ASP A 144 -27.43 -0.62 -5.51
N LYS A 145 -28.45 -0.73 -6.39
CA LYS A 145 -28.74 -2.00 -7.10
C LYS A 145 -27.57 -2.46 -7.97
N THR A 146 -26.94 -1.55 -8.70
CA THR A 146 -25.82 -1.84 -9.60
C THR A 146 -24.60 -2.29 -8.80
N GLU A 147 -24.27 -1.60 -7.72
CA GLU A 147 -23.18 -1.97 -6.81
C GLU A 147 -23.43 -3.32 -6.12
N GLN A 148 -24.70 -3.60 -5.75
CA GLN A 148 -25.06 -4.90 -5.17
C GLN A 148 -24.88 -6.04 -6.17
N GLU A 149 -25.30 -5.85 -7.43
CA GLU A 149 -25.10 -6.83 -8.48
C GLU A 149 -23.61 -7.02 -8.79
N PHE A 150 -22.85 -5.93 -8.88
CA PHE A 150 -21.41 -6.00 -9.04
C PHE A 150 -20.75 -6.78 -7.91
N TYR A 151 -21.08 -6.45 -6.66
CA TYR A 151 -20.54 -7.14 -5.48
C TYR A 151 -20.88 -8.63 -5.47
N LYS A 152 -22.12 -9.01 -5.83
CA LYS A 152 -22.51 -10.43 -5.89
C LYS A 152 -21.68 -11.24 -6.88
N ARG A 153 -21.35 -10.64 -8.03
CA ARG A 153 -20.59 -11.29 -9.10
C ARG A 153 -19.08 -11.29 -8.85
N ASN A 154 -18.58 -10.32 -8.07
CA ASN A 154 -17.15 -10.05 -7.92
C ASN A 154 -16.68 -10.08 -6.45
N ARG A 155 -17.28 -10.95 -5.63
CA ARG A 155 -16.98 -11.00 -4.18
C ARG A 155 -15.51 -11.21 -3.88
N GLU A 156 -14.81 -12.00 -4.67
CA GLU A 156 -13.41 -12.36 -4.46
C GLU A 156 -12.48 -11.15 -4.59
N ILE A 157 -12.73 -10.28 -5.57
CA ILE A 157 -11.92 -9.07 -5.77
C ILE A 157 -12.38 -7.91 -4.87
N VAL A 158 -13.65 -7.89 -4.45
CA VAL A 158 -14.15 -6.83 -3.55
C VAL A 158 -13.76 -7.08 -2.10
N ASN A 159 -13.75 -8.31 -1.62
CA ASN A 159 -13.40 -8.58 -0.24
C ASN A 159 -11.89 -8.69 -0.07
N LEU A 160 -11.30 -7.77 0.70
CA LEU A 160 -9.91 -7.93 1.11
C LEU A 160 -9.79 -9.17 2.02
N LYS A 161 -8.84 -10.02 1.69
CA LYS A 161 -8.52 -11.20 2.49
C LYS A 161 -7.69 -10.75 3.70
N LYS A 162 -8.09 -11.19 4.90
CA LYS A 162 -7.22 -11.01 6.08
C LYS A 162 -5.94 -11.83 5.87
N ARG A 163 -4.81 -11.19 6.07
CA ARG A 163 -3.53 -11.90 6.13
C ARG A 163 -3.44 -12.56 7.51
N LEU A 164 -3.19 -13.83 7.52
CA LEU A 164 -3.03 -14.63 8.73
C LEU A 164 -1.58 -15.05 8.84
N SER A 165 -1.05 -15.06 10.05
CA SER A 165 0.24 -15.72 10.32
C SER A 165 0.13 -17.22 10.09
N LYS A 166 1.26 -17.90 9.98
CA LYS A 166 1.29 -19.38 9.85
C LYS A 166 0.59 -20.05 11.03
N GLU A 167 0.75 -19.51 12.25
CA GLU A 167 0.08 -20.00 13.45
C GLU A 167 -1.43 -19.78 13.38
N GLU A 168 -1.89 -18.58 12.98
CA GLU A 168 -3.32 -18.28 12.79
C GLU A 168 -3.93 -19.17 11.70
N GLN A 169 -3.19 -19.40 10.60
CA GLN A 169 -3.65 -20.27 9.51
C GLN A 169 -3.77 -21.73 9.97
N GLN A 170 -2.78 -22.26 10.68
CA GLN A 170 -2.82 -23.61 11.25
C GLN A 170 -4.01 -23.77 12.21
N ALA A 171 -4.20 -22.80 13.11
CA ALA A 171 -5.34 -22.82 14.04
C ALA A 171 -6.68 -22.80 13.29
N LEU A 172 -6.78 -21.99 12.22
CA LEU A 172 -7.97 -21.94 11.38
C LEU A 172 -8.23 -23.29 10.66
N ASP A 173 -7.18 -23.89 10.13
CA ASP A 173 -7.26 -25.18 9.43
C ASP A 173 -7.67 -26.31 10.38
N GLU A 174 -7.17 -26.31 11.62
CA GLU A 174 -7.61 -27.25 12.66
C GLU A 174 -9.09 -27.11 12.99
N VAL A 175 -9.54 -25.86 13.17
CA VAL A 175 -10.97 -25.58 13.42
C VAL A 175 -11.83 -26.03 12.23
N ASN A 176 -11.43 -25.72 10.99
CA ASN A 176 -12.16 -26.15 9.79
C ASN A 176 -12.23 -27.67 9.68
N LYS A 177 -11.14 -28.38 10.01
CA LYS A 177 -11.10 -29.84 10.04
C LYS A 177 -12.04 -30.44 11.08
N LEU A 178 -12.15 -29.80 12.25
CA LEU A 178 -13.10 -30.21 13.30
C LEU A 178 -14.56 -29.98 12.89
N LEU A 179 -14.82 -28.94 12.09
CA LEU A 179 -16.16 -28.59 11.61
C LEU A 179 -16.53 -29.30 10.30
N GLY A 180 -15.66 -30.16 9.75
CA GLY A 180 -15.91 -30.88 8.50
C GLY A 180 -15.98 -29.99 7.26
N ARG A 181 -15.27 -28.88 7.27
CA ARG A 181 -15.20 -27.89 6.20
C ARG A 181 -13.85 -27.92 5.48
#